data_ccf6b33662d68bc4ffeccc944d5dd863
#
_entry.id   ccf6b33662d68bc4ffeccc944d5dd863
#
_cell.length_a   1.000
_cell.length_b   1.000
_cell.length_c   1.000
_cell.angle_alpha   90.00
_cell.angle_beta   90.00
_cell.angle_gamma   90.00
#
_symmetry.space_group_name_H-M   'P 1'
#
loop_
_entity.id
_entity.type
_entity.pdbx_description
1 polymer ?
#
loop_
_entity_poly.entity_id
_entity_poly.type
_entity_poly.pdbx_seq_one_letter_code
_entity_poly.pdbx_strand_id
1 'polypeptide(L)'
;MNYGQLTFAREYRGYSQTELASKIPGLSQSNLSKYEKGVGQLSDEIIAKIVDVLQFPSSFFEKSIYNTVNIAHYRKRASINKKAKGYIERSNKLIGYLVDQMSDSIEFPEFTLPMIDLSEGYSPEYVAQCIRRKMGVPHEPIIDIFSFLERFGIIVVEKKDYDEGFDGVSFFTDKGMPVIIINGNYSN
;
A
#
# COMPACT_ATOMS: atom_id res chain seq x y z
N MET A 1 22.65 -1.32 2.35
CA MET A 1 21.29 -1.93 2.23
C MET A 1 20.59 -1.88 3.57
N ASN A 2 19.33 -1.46 3.59
CA ASN A 2 18.49 -1.40 4.80
C ASN A 2 17.86 -2.77 5.09
N TYR A 3 18.05 -3.29 6.30
CA TYR A 3 17.57 -4.62 6.71
C TYR A 3 16.04 -4.72 6.68
N GLY A 4 15.35 -3.65 7.11
CA GLY A 4 13.89 -3.59 7.09
C GLY A 4 13.33 -3.62 5.66
N GLN A 5 14.02 -2.98 4.72
CA GLN A 5 13.62 -3.02 3.30
C GLN A 5 13.80 -4.40 2.67
N LEU A 6 14.85 -5.13 3.06
CA LEU A 6 15.02 -6.51 2.60
C LEU A 6 13.91 -7.40 3.16
N THR A 7 13.63 -7.31 4.45
CA THR A 7 12.53 -8.05 5.09
C THR A 7 11.19 -7.72 4.40
N PHE A 8 10.93 -6.43 4.18
CA PHE A 8 9.71 -5.98 3.49
C PHE A 8 9.61 -6.57 2.08
N ALA A 9 10.67 -6.47 1.26
CA ALA A 9 10.68 -6.97 -0.11
C ALA A 9 10.46 -8.50 -0.16
N ARG A 10 11.13 -9.25 0.73
CA ARG A 10 10.97 -10.69 0.86
C ARG A 10 9.51 -11.07 1.18
N GLU A 11 8.95 -10.42 2.18
CA GLU A 11 7.58 -10.68 2.61
C GLU A 11 6.54 -10.22 1.59
N TYR A 12 6.79 -9.11 0.88
CA TYR A 12 5.95 -8.67 -0.22
C TYR A 12 5.88 -9.71 -1.34
N ARG A 13 7.02 -10.36 -1.66
CA ARG A 13 7.09 -11.49 -2.61
C ARG A 13 6.52 -12.80 -2.04
N GLY A 14 6.09 -12.81 -0.78
CA GLY A 14 5.49 -13.97 -0.13
C GLY A 14 6.51 -15.04 0.30
N TYR A 15 7.80 -14.74 0.30
CA TYR A 15 8.84 -15.68 0.72
C TYR A 15 9.03 -15.69 2.24
N SER A 16 9.07 -16.87 2.84
CA SER A 16 9.70 -17.10 4.14
C SER A 16 11.22 -16.94 4.04
N GLN A 17 11.90 -16.80 5.16
CA GLN A 17 13.38 -16.78 5.17
C GLN A 17 13.98 -18.05 4.58
N THR A 18 13.37 -19.21 4.86
CA THR A 18 13.81 -20.51 4.33
C THR A 18 13.64 -20.58 2.83
N GLU A 19 12.49 -20.15 2.31
CA GLU A 19 12.22 -20.16 0.87
C GLU A 19 13.14 -19.22 0.11
N LEU A 20 13.39 -18.00 0.62
CA LEU A 20 14.35 -17.10 -0.03
C LEU A 20 15.76 -17.67 0.02
N ALA A 21 16.20 -18.18 1.17
CA ALA A 21 17.54 -18.77 1.31
C ALA A 21 17.74 -19.96 0.36
N SER A 22 16.73 -20.82 0.18
CA SER A 22 16.83 -21.97 -0.73
C SER A 22 17.01 -21.60 -2.21
N LYS A 23 16.62 -20.38 -2.61
CA LYS A 23 16.77 -19.87 -3.97
C LYS A 23 18.18 -19.30 -4.25
N ILE A 24 18.99 -19.11 -3.22
CA ILE A 24 20.27 -18.39 -3.32
C ILE A 24 21.39 -19.29 -2.86
N PRO A 25 22.22 -19.85 -3.79
CA PRO A 25 23.37 -20.65 -3.43
C PRO A 25 24.34 -19.87 -2.51
N GLY A 26 24.70 -20.50 -1.39
CA GLY A 26 25.59 -19.90 -0.39
C GLY A 26 24.89 -19.11 0.72
N LEU A 27 23.55 -18.94 0.67
CA LEU A 27 22.77 -18.29 1.72
C LEU A 27 22.06 -19.32 2.59
N SER A 28 22.32 -19.33 3.90
CA SER A 28 21.54 -20.09 4.87
C SER A 28 20.40 -19.25 5.46
N GLN A 29 19.32 -19.92 5.85
CA GLN A 29 18.22 -19.24 6.57
C GLN A 29 18.71 -18.51 7.85
N SER A 30 19.65 -19.14 8.58
CA SER A 30 20.22 -18.55 9.79
C SER A 30 20.98 -17.23 9.51
N ASN A 31 21.78 -17.20 8.42
CA ASN A 31 22.51 -15.98 8.02
C ASN A 31 21.55 -14.90 7.56
N LEU A 32 20.52 -15.25 6.78
CA LEU A 32 19.50 -14.31 6.37
C LEU A 32 18.75 -13.73 7.59
N SER A 33 18.38 -14.57 8.55
CA SER A 33 17.70 -14.13 9.76
C SER A 33 18.55 -13.18 10.61
N LYS A 34 19.84 -13.45 10.75
CA LYS A 34 20.77 -12.55 11.46
C LYS A 34 20.91 -11.21 10.73
N TYR A 35 21.02 -11.25 9.40
CA TYR A 35 21.10 -10.04 8.59
C TYR A 35 19.83 -9.18 8.70
N GLU A 36 18.66 -9.77 8.58
CA GLU A 36 17.37 -9.05 8.73
C GLU A 36 17.19 -8.42 10.12
N LYS A 37 17.83 -8.99 11.15
CA LYS A 37 17.87 -8.42 12.52
C LYS A 37 18.96 -7.36 12.71
N GLY A 38 19.75 -7.08 11.69
CA GLY A 38 20.87 -6.13 11.78
C GLY A 38 22.08 -6.61 12.58
N VAL A 39 22.17 -7.91 12.92
CA VAL A 39 23.27 -8.48 13.73
C VAL A 39 24.22 -9.35 12.92
N GLY A 40 24.02 -9.47 11.62
CA GLY A 40 24.85 -10.27 10.71
C GLY A 40 25.30 -9.45 9.50
N GLN A 41 26.28 -10.01 8.75
CA GLN A 41 26.73 -9.47 7.48
C GLN A 41 26.56 -10.52 6.38
N LEU A 42 26.25 -10.07 5.18
CA LEU A 42 26.23 -10.86 3.96
C LEU A 42 27.25 -10.26 2.99
N SER A 43 27.87 -11.10 2.17
CA SER A 43 28.77 -10.62 1.11
C SER A 43 27.97 -9.87 0.05
N ASP A 44 28.64 -8.95 -0.66
CA ASP A 44 28.03 -8.18 -1.76
C ASP A 44 27.47 -9.10 -2.85
N GLU A 45 28.13 -10.25 -3.10
CA GLU A 45 27.66 -11.25 -4.05
C GLU A 45 26.30 -11.85 -3.62
N ILE A 46 26.14 -12.19 -2.35
CA ILE A 46 24.87 -12.71 -1.81
C ILE A 46 23.79 -11.63 -1.85
N ILE A 47 24.15 -10.41 -1.49
CA ILE A 47 23.23 -9.26 -1.56
C ILE A 47 22.73 -9.04 -2.99
N ALA A 48 23.61 -9.07 -3.99
CA ALA A 48 23.23 -8.94 -5.39
C ALA A 48 22.25 -10.04 -5.83
N LYS A 49 22.50 -11.29 -5.44
CA LYS A 49 21.58 -12.41 -5.73
C LYS A 49 20.22 -12.25 -5.04
N ILE A 50 20.18 -11.71 -3.81
CA ILE A 50 18.93 -11.40 -3.11
C ILE A 50 18.12 -10.35 -3.89
N VAL A 51 18.76 -9.26 -4.30
CA VAL A 51 18.15 -8.17 -5.08
C VAL A 51 17.56 -8.72 -6.38
N ASP A 52 18.32 -9.58 -7.09
CA ASP A 52 17.87 -10.20 -8.32
C ASP A 52 16.65 -11.10 -8.11
N VAL A 53 16.66 -11.96 -7.09
CA VAL A 53 15.52 -12.84 -6.79
C VAL A 53 14.29 -12.05 -6.37
N LEU A 54 14.46 -10.97 -5.63
CA LEU A 54 13.34 -10.15 -5.14
C LEU A 54 12.79 -9.19 -6.19
N GLN A 55 13.54 -8.90 -7.27
CA GLN A 55 13.09 -8.04 -8.37
C GLN A 55 12.58 -6.67 -7.91
N PHE A 56 13.35 -6.02 -7.02
CA PHE A 56 13.19 -4.61 -6.66
C PHE A 56 14.43 -3.85 -7.14
N PRO A 57 14.29 -2.56 -7.53
CA PRO A 57 15.46 -1.74 -7.85
C PRO A 57 16.44 -1.67 -6.67
N SER A 58 17.73 -1.62 -6.91
CA SER A 58 18.74 -1.51 -5.84
C SER A 58 18.53 -0.29 -4.96
N SER A 59 18.11 0.83 -5.54
CA SER A 59 17.76 2.06 -4.81
C SER A 59 16.63 1.89 -3.78
N PHE A 60 15.74 0.91 -3.98
CA PHE A 60 14.70 0.57 -3.01
C PHE A 60 15.28 0.14 -1.66
N PHE A 61 16.39 -0.59 -1.68
CA PHE A 61 17.03 -1.12 -0.48
C PHE A 61 17.93 -0.10 0.26
N GLU A 62 18.10 1.10 -0.28
CA GLU A 62 18.85 2.18 0.35
C GLU A 62 17.97 3.10 1.19
N LYS A 63 16.69 3.13 0.89
CA LYS A 63 15.69 3.96 1.58
C LYS A 63 14.98 3.17 2.69
N SER A 64 14.20 3.86 3.50
CA SER A 64 13.29 3.23 4.46
C SER A 64 11.86 3.55 4.08
N ILE A 65 11.01 2.54 4.01
CA ILE A 65 9.56 2.74 3.94
C ILE A 65 9.08 2.92 5.39
N TYR A 66 8.83 4.16 5.77
CA TYR A 66 8.27 4.48 7.08
C TYR A 66 6.74 4.50 7.09
N ASN A 67 6.12 4.39 5.90
CA ASN A 67 4.68 4.52 5.76
C ASN A 67 3.98 3.51 6.67
N THR A 68 3.64 3.99 7.85
CA THR A 68 2.75 3.33 8.76
C THR A 68 1.35 3.73 8.34
N VAL A 69 0.74 2.93 7.48
CA VAL A 69 -0.71 3.01 7.24
C VAL A 69 -1.39 2.67 8.57
N ASN A 70 -1.32 3.60 9.52
CA ASN A 70 -1.76 3.41 10.89
C ASN A 70 -3.27 3.38 11.00
N ILE A 71 -3.96 4.05 10.07
CA ILE A 71 -5.42 4.12 10.05
C ILE A 71 -5.86 3.78 8.62
N ALA A 72 -6.05 2.49 8.34
CA ALA A 72 -6.60 2.03 7.09
C ALA A 72 -8.04 1.55 7.31
N HIS A 73 -8.96 2.08 6.54
CA HIS A 73 -10.36 1.66 6.54
C HIS A 73 -10.57 0.59 5.49
N TYR A 74 -10.72 -0.67 5.94
CA TYR A 74 -10.88 -1.82 5.07
C TYR A 74 -12.35 -2.12 4.80
N ARG A 75 -12.70 -2.28 3.53
CA ARG A 75 -13.95 -2.91 3.12
C ARG A 75 -13.67 -4.34 2.64
N LYS A 76 -14.33 -5.31 3.26
CA LYS A 76 -14.19 -6.73 2.92
C LYS A 76 -15.55 -7.42 2.97
N ARG A 77 -15.76 -8.38 2.07
CA ARG A 77 -17.00 -9.18 1.99
C ARG A 77 -16.94 -10.45 2.83
N ALA A 78 -15.74 -11.00 3.00
CA ALA A 78 -15.52 -12.27 3.69
C ALA A 78 -14.28 -12.22 4.58
N SER A 79 -14.07 -13.30 5.32
CA SER A 79 -12.84 -13.50 6.07
C SER A 79 -11.67 -13.73 5.11
N ILE A 80 -10.64 -12.93 5.25
CA ILE A 80 -9.40 -13.01 4.47
C ILE A 80 -8.39 -13.81 5.27
N ASN A 81 -7.70 -14.77 4.65
CA ASN A 81 -6.68 -15.54 5.31
C ASN A 81 -5.46 -14.66 5.70
N LYS A 82 -4.67 -15.11 6.70
CA LYS A 82 -3.55 -14.34 7.25
C LYS A 82 -2.50 -13.96 6.19
N LYS A 83 -2.24 -14.84 5.22
CA LYS A 83 -1.24 -14.60 4.15
C LYS A 83 -1.72 -13.50 3.21
N ALA A 84 -2.97 -13.57 2.75
CA ALA A 84 -3.58 -12.55 1.91
C ALA A 84 -3.68 -11.20 2.64
N LYS A 85 -4.09 -11.19 3.92
CA LYS A 85 -4.10 -9.98 4.73
C LYS A 85 -2.71 -9.33 4.81
N GLY A 86 -1.67 -10.10 5.09
CA GLY A 86 -0.31 -9.59 5.14
C GLY A 86 0.19 -9.06 3.79
N TYR A 87 -0.22 -9.66 2.67
CA TYR A 87 0.08 -9.15 1.34
C TYR A 87 -0.62 -7.80 1.07
N ILE A 88 -1.92 -7.69 1.40
CA ILE A 88 -2.68 -6.45 1.26
C ILE A 88 -2.04 -5.32 2.06
N GLU A 89 -1.71 -5.55 3.33
CA GLU A 89 -1.07 -4.56 4.21
C GLU A 89 0.27 -4.06 3.65
N ARG A 90 1.11 -4.96 3.15
CA ARG A 90 2.39 -4.59 2.53
C ARG A 90 2.21 -3.88 1.20
N SER A 91 1.25 -4.31 0.40
CA SER A 91 0.91 -3.65 -0.86
C SER A 91 0.45 -2.21 -0.63
N ASN A 92 -0.40 -1.98 0.37
CA ASN A 92 -0.87 -0.65 0.72
C ASN A 92 0.30 0.26 1.16
N LYS A 93 1.22 -0.26 1.97
CA LYS A 93 2.44 0.48 2.37
C LYS A 93 3.31 0.83 1.16
N LEU A 94 3.51 -0.10 0.25
CA LEU A 94 4.29 0.15 -0.96
C LEU A 94 3.63 1.22 -1.84
N ILE A 95 2.32 1.13 -2.03
CA ILE A 95 1.57 2.12 -2.82
C ILE A 95 1.65 3.50 -2.18
N GLY A 96 1.41 3.61 -0.87
CA GLY A 96 1.54 4.88 -0.15
C GLY A 96 2.95 5.48 -0.28
N TYR A 97 3.98 4.67 -0.14
CA TYR A 97 5.36 5.09 -0.35
C TYR A 97 5.60 5.59 -1.78
N LEU A 98 5.10 4.88 -2.80
CA LEU A 98 5.25 5.30 -4.19
C LEU A 98 4.52 6.61 -4.48
N VAL A 99 3.32 6.79 -3.95
CA VAL A 99 2.56 8.04 -4.05
C VAL A 99 3.35 9.20 -3.44
N ASP A 100 3.91 9.01 -2.24
CA ASP A 100 4.72 10.04 -1.58
C ASP A 100 6.01 10.35 -2.35
N GLN A 101 6.64 9.36 -3.01
CA GLN A 101 7.80 9.61 -3.88
C GLN A 101 7.40 10.35 -5.17
N MET A 102 6.24 10.02 -5.75
CA MET A 102 5.75 10.71 -6.95
C MET A 102 5.43 12.18 -6.66
N SER A 103 4.90 12.50 -5.48
CA SER A 103 4.58 13.88 -5.09
C SER A 103 5.81 14.80 -4.97
N ASP A 104 7.02 14.25 -4.95
CA ASP A 104 8.25 15.05 -5.02
C ASP A 104 8.54 15.57 -6.45
N SER A 105 7.89 14.99 -7.47
CA SER A 105 8.14 15.29 -8.89
C SER A 105 6.89 15.60 -9.69
N ILE A 106 5.72 15.28 -9.16
CA ILE A 106 4.41 15.47 -9.81
C ILE A 106 3.54 16.28 -8.85
N GLU A 107 2.95 17.35 -9.37
CA GLU A 107 1.94 18.12 -8.64
C GLU A 107 0.58 17.41 -8.74
N PHE A 108 0.06 16.97 -7.59
CA PHE A 108 -1.28 16.40 -7.49
C PHE A 108 -2.29 17.51 -7.13
N PRO A 109 -3.56 17.36 -7.55
CA PRO A 109 -4.61 18.25 -7.07
C PRO A 109 -4.68 18.25 -5.54
N GLU A 110 -4.95 19.40 -4.95
CA GLU A 110 -5.06 19.53 -3.50
C GLU A 110 -6.31 18.83 -2.97
N PHE A 111 -6.16 18.10 -1.86
CA PHE A 111 -7.30 17.50 -1.16
C PHE A 111 -8.10 18.58 -0.43
N THR A 112 -9.31 18.84 -0.91
CA THR A 112 -10.14 19.96 -0.44
C THR A 112 -11.44 19.55 0.26
N LEU A 113 -11.67 18.23 0.41
CA LEU A 113 -12.89 17.74 1.07
C LEU A 113 -12.76 17.85 2.59
N PRO A 114 -13.87 18.19 3.30
CA PRO A 114 -13.85 18.27 4.74
C PRO A 114 -13.71 16.90 5.39
N MET A 115 -12.92 16.83 6.46
CA MET A 115 -12.92 15.69 7.38
C MET A 115 -14.08 15.87 8.36
N ILE A 116 -14.98 14.91 8.41
CA ILE A 116 -16.18 14.95 9.28
C ILE A 116 -16.13 13.75 10.21
N ASP A 117 -16.14 14.01 11.51
CA ASP A 117 -16.18 12.97 12.53
C ASP A 117 -17.64 12.51 12.75
N LEU A 118 -17.91 11.24 12.44
CA LEU A 118 -19.23 10.64 12.65
C LEU A 118 -19.58 10.48 14.16
N SER A 119 -18.59 10.52 15.05
CA SER A 119 -18.83 10.49 16.50
C SER A 119 -19.58 11.72 17.03
N GLU A 120 -19.60 12.81 16.26
CA GLU A 120 -20.38 14.02 16.55
C GLU A 120 -21.90 13.85 16.29
N GLY A 121 -22.34 12.64 15.89
CA GLY A 121 -23.75 12.30 15.73
C GLY A 121 -24.31 12.51 14.32
N TYR A 122 -23.48 12.78 13.34
CA TYR A 122 -23.90 12.84 11.94
C TYR A 122 -24.14 11.45 11.36
N SER A 123 -25.24 11.27 10.61
CA SER A 123 -25.43 10.03 9.87
C SER A 123 -24.51 9.96 8.64
N PRO A 124 -24.05 8.76 8.22
CA PRO A 124 -23.26 8.60 7.00
C PRO A 124 -23.96 9.18 5.76
N GLU A 125 -25.28 9.05 5.67
CA GLU A 125 -26.09 9.56 4.55
C GLU A 125 -26.07 11.09 4.51
N TYR A 126 -26.19 11.74 5.67
CA TYR A 126 -26.10 13.20 5.75
C TYR A 126 -24.73 13.69 5.33
N VAL A 127 -23.66 13.03 5.82
CA VAL A 127 -22.29 13.37 5.44
C VAL A 127 -22.08 13.17 3.93
N ALA A 128 -22.53 12.06 3.35
CA ALA A 128 -22.46 11.81 1.92
C ALA A 128 -23.15 12.93 1.10
N GLN A 129 -24.33 13.39 1.54
CA GLN A 129 -25.02 14.50 0.89
C GLN A 129 -24.24 15.82 1.00
N CYS A 130 -23.62 16.09 2.14
CA CYS A 130 -22.76 17.27 2.32
C CYS A 130 -21.56 17.24 1.40
N ILE A 131 -20.87 16.09 1.32
CA ILE A 131 -19.73 15.87 0.41
C ILE A 131 -20.18 16.05 -1.05
N ARG A 132 -21.28 15.42 -1.48
CA ARG A 132 -21.79 15.57 -2.85
C ARG A 132 -22.10 17.02 -3.20
N ARG A 133 -22.71 17.79 -2.28
CA ARG A 133 -22.93 19.22 -2.46
C ARG A 133 -21.61 20.01 -2.60
N LYS A 134 -20.64 19.70 -1.76
CA LYS A 134 -19.30 20.31 -1.83
C LYS A 134 -18.59 20.02 -3.16
N MET A 135 -18.79 18.82 -3.69
CA MET A 135 -18.26 18.38 -4.98
C MET A 135 -19.05 18.89 -6.19
N GLY A 136 -20.15 19.63 -5.99
CA GLY A 136 -20.97 20.22 -7.05
C GLY A 136 -21.89 19.23 -7.77
N VAL A 137 -22.15 18.05 -7.20
CA VAL A 137 -23.01 16.99 -7.76
C VAL A 137 -24.03 16.49 -6.73
N PRO A 138 -24.92 17.38 -6.22
CA PRO A 138 -25.83 17.02 -5.13
C PRO A 138 -26.77 15.85 -5.49
N HIS A 139 -27.21 15.74 -6.72
CA HIS A 139 -28.18 14.76 -7.18
C HIS A 139 -27.79 14.02 -8.46
N GLU A 140 -26.84 14.55 -9.22
CA GLU A 140 -26.41 14.02 -10.50
C GLU A 140 -25.68 12.70 -10.36
N PRO A 141 -25.84 11.74 -11.29
CA PRO A 141 -25.02 10.54 -11.30
C PRO A 141 -23.56 10.90 -11.64
N ILE A 142 -22.63 10.21 -11.00
CA ILE A 142 -21.20 10.34 -11.31
C ILE A 142 -20.87 9.24 -12.31
N ILE A 143 -20.54 9.64 -13.54
CA ILE A 143 -20.29 8.69 -14.64
C ILE A 143 -18.91 8.04 -14.49
N ASP A 144 -17.88 8.84 -14.26
CA ASP A 144 -16.50 8.38 -14.00
C ASP A 144 -16.09 8.81 -12.59
N ILE A 145 -16.27 7.89 -11.66
CA ILE A 145 -15.98 8.14 -10.25
C ILE A 145 -14.49 8.32 -9.99
N PHE A 146 -13.60 7.68 -10.78
CA PHE A 146 -12.15 7.76 -10.57
C PHE A 146 -11.64 9.15 -10.92
N SER A 147 -11.82 9.56 -12.17
CA SER A 147 -11.44 10.92 -12.60
C SER A 147 -12.15 12.00 -11.80
N PHE A 148 -13.36 11.71 -11.30
CA PHE A 148 -14.09 12.64 -10.46
C PHE A 148 -13.43 12.82 -9.08
N LEU A 149 -13.04 11.74 -8.40
CA LEU A 149 -12.36 11.79 -7.10
C LEU A 149 -10.96 12.39 -7.22
N GLU A 150 -10.23 12.09 -8.28
CA GLU A 150 -8.89 12.59 -8.52
C GLU A 150 -8.83 14.12 -8.63
N ARG A 151 -9.88 14.77 -9.18
CA ARG A 151 -10.00 16.24 -9.20
C ARG A 151 -10.05 16.88 -7.81
N PHE A 152 -10.44 16.11 -6.80
CA PHE A 152 -10.48 16.56 -5.40
C PHE A 152 -9.27 16.06 -4.60
N GLY A 153 -8.19 15.67 -5.28
CA GLY A 153 -6.95 15.26 -4.65
C GLY A 153 -6.96 13.86 -4.03
N ILE A 154 -7.95 13.02 -4.37
CA ILE A 154 -8.01 11.63 -3.90
C ILE A 154 -7.38 10.73 -4.96
N ILE A 155 -6.33 10.02 -4.61
CA ILE A 155 -5.65 9.10 -5.52
C ILE A 155 -6.37 7.75 -5.50
N VAL A 156 -6.80 7.28 -6.68
CA VAL A 156 -7.49 6.00 -6.81
C VAL A 156 -6.60 5.01 -7.55
N VAL A 157 -6.38 3.84 -6.93
CA VAL A 157 -5.55 2.77 -7.48
C VAL A 157 -6.38 1.49 -7.64
N GLU A 158 -6.44 0.97 -8.84
CA GLU A 158 -7.03 -0.35 -9.11
C GLU A 158 -5.96 -1.43 -9.05
N LYS A 159 -6.21 -2.51 -8.29
CA LYS A 159 -5.32 -3.68 -8.19
C LYS A 159 -6.09 -4.97 -8.46
N LYS A 160 -5.55 -5.81 -9.37
CA LYS A 160 -6.20 -7.07 -9.81
C LYS A 160 -5.60 -8.33 -9.18
N ASP A 161 -4.66 -8.19 -8.26
CA ASP A 161 -3.96 -9.30 -7.60
C ASP A 161 -4.34 -9.47 -6.12
N TYR A 162 -5.45 -8.86 -5.71
CA TYR A 162 -6.00 -9.03 -4.36
C TYR A 162 -6.96 -10.22 -4.26
N ASP A 163 -7.07 -10.77 -3.05
CA ASP A 163 -8.02 -11.83 -2.71
C ASP A 163 -9.46 -11.40 -2.97
N GLU A 164 -10.30 -12.32 -3.44
CA GLU A 164 -11.72 -12.05 -3.76
C GLU A 164 -12.56 -11.61 -2.55
N GLY A 165 -12.13 -11.92 -1.33
CA GLY A 165 -12.79 -11.47 -0.11
C GLY A 165 -12.56 -10.00 0.25
N PHE A 166 -11.70 -9.30 -0.47
CA PHE A 166 -11.31 -7.92 -0.23
C PHE A 166 -11.89 -6.99 -1.30
N ASP A 167 -12.64 -5.98 -0.91
CA ASP A 167 -13.21 -5.00 -1.84
C ASP A 167 -12.28 -3.81 -2.07
N GLY A 168 -11.74 -3.25 -1.00
CA GLY A 168 -10.88 -2.08 -1.07
C GLY A 168 -10.44 -1.55 0.28
N VAL A 169 -9.61 -0.51 0.25
CA VAL A 169 -9.08 0.17 1.43
C VAL A 169 -8.91 1.65 1.12
N SER A 170 -9.10 2.50 2.12
CA SER A 170 -8.71 3.90 2.08
C SER A 170 -7.78 4.23 3.24
N PHE A 171 -6.81 5.10 3.00
CA PHE A 171 -5.85 5.58 4.00
C PHE A 171 -5.23 6.90 3.56
N PHE A 172 -4.54 7.56 4.49
CA PHE A 172 -3.66 8.68 4.16
C PHE A 172 -2.20 8.22 4.13
N THR A 173 -1.43 8.74 3.18
CA THR A 173 0.02 8.53 3.13
C THR A 173 0.73 9.31 4.24
N ASP A 174 2.04 9.13 4.42
CA ASP A 174 2.82 9.87 5.41
C ASP A 174 2.84 11.39 5.13
N LYS A 175 2.72 11.78 3.86
CA LYS A 175 2.56 13.19 3.44
C LYS A 175 1.12 13.69 3.48
N GLY A 176 0.18 12.88 3.97
CA GLY A 176 -1.22 13.26 4.15
C GLY A 176 -2.05 13.18 2.87
N MET A 177 -1.59 12.49 1.83
CA MET A 177 -2.34 12.32 0.59
C MET A 177 -3.36 11.19 0.74
N PRO A 178 -4.65 11.42 0.46
CA PRO A 178 -5.67 10.39 0.54
C PRO A 178 -5.56 9.41 -0.63
N VAL A 179 -5.54 8.12 -0.32
CA VAL A 179 -5.48 7.03 -1.28
C VAL A 179 -6.65 6.08 -1.08
N ILE A 180 -7.29 5.70 -2.17
CA ILE A 180 -8.28 4.63 -2.22
C ILE A 180 -7.72 3.53 -3.13
N ILE A 181 -7.60 2.32 -2.62
CA ILE A 181 -7.24 1.16 -3.42
C ILE A 181 -8.46 0.26 -3.54
N ILE A 182 -8.81 -0.10 -4.76
CA ILE A 182 -9.93 -1.00 -5.05
C ILE A 182 -9.43 -2.31 -5.64
N ASN A 183 -10.17 -3.39 -5.36
CA ASN A 183 -9.93 -4.68 -5.98
C ASN A 183 -10.57 -4.71 -7.38
N GLY A 184 -9.75 -4.67 -8.41
CA GLY A 184 -10.17 -4.69 -9.81
C GLY A 184 -10.58 -6.07 -10.35
N ASN A 185 -10.63 -7.10 -9.50
CA ASN A 185 -11.14 -8.43 -9.90
C ASN A 185 -12.66 -8.47 -10.00
N TYR A 186 -13.35 -7.48 -9.44
CA TYR A 186 -14.78 -7.32 -9.61
C TYR A 186 -15.03 -6.50 -10.89
N SER A 187 -15.11 -7.18 -12.03
CA SER A 187 -15.66 -6.56 -13.24
C SER A 187 -17.17 -6.35 -13.04
N ASN A 188 -17.62 -5.18 -13.41
CA ASN A 188 -19.05 -4.88 -13.58
C ASN A 188 -19.68 -5.76 -14.65
#